data_2578cc2365756a9b4f1e3fb86dd7c853
#
_entry.id   2578cc2365756a9b4f1e3fb86dd7c853
#
_cell.length_a   1.000
_cell.length_b   1.000
_cell.length_c   1.000
_cell.angle_alpha   90.00
_cell.angle_beta   90.00
_cell.angle_gamma   90.00
#
_symmetry.space_group_name_H-M   'P 1'
#
loop_
_entity.id
_entity.type
_entity.pdbx_description
1 polymer ?
#
loop_
_entity_poly.entity_id
_entity_poly.type
_entity_poly.pdbx_seq_one_letter_code
_entity_poly.pdbx_strand_id
1 'polypeptide(L)'
;LRTLEAVPGVHPVSHHLPGRITTLYPSAPLTVTPLAAWGAGGRTVVALKLTSTVSRKVVLDPRALQGNFVTATFQHRWLGPAGTPEDTTTLYLVTEGRPDRAFIAEPARRNATAVHKTG
;
A
#
# COMPACT_ATOMS: atom_id res chain seq x y z
N LEU A 1 12.06 7.76 -5.61
CA LEU A 1 11.04 7.39 -6.58
C LEU A 1 10.87 8.41 -7.68
N ARG A 2 11.27 9.65 -7.42
CA ARG A 2 11.29 10.65 -8.50
C ARG A 2 12.17 10.22 -9.66
N THR A 3 13.20 9.41 -9.38
CA THR A 3 14.08 8.93 -10.44
C THR A 3 13.37 7.96 -11.37
N LEU A 4 12.30 7.30 -10.93
CA LEU A 4 11.56 6.40 -11.81
C LEU A 4 10.89 7.15 -12.94
N GLU A 5 10.43 8.36 -12.68
CA GLU A 5 9.78 9.16 -13.72
C GLU A 5 10.74 9.62 -14.80
N ALA A 6 12.03 9.68 -14.47
CA ALA A 6 13.06 10.08 -15.42
C ALA A 6 13.66 8.90 -16.20
N VAL A 7 13.33 7.66 -15.82
CA VAL A 7 13.90 6.47 -16.46
C VAL A 7 13.12 6.17 -17.74
N PRO A 8 13.81 5.99 -18.88
CA PRO A 8 13.12 5.63 -20.12
C PRO A 8 12.34 4.33 -19.97
N GLY A 9 11.14 4.29 -20.52
CA GLY A 9 10.28 3.12 -20.43
C GLY A 9 9.46 3.01 -19.17
N VAL A 10 9.62 3.93 -18.23
CA VAL A 10 8.82 4.00 -17.01
C VAL A 10 7.81 5.15 -17.16
N HIS A 11 6.55 4.87 -16.89
CA HIS A 11 5.48 5.86 -17.07
C HIS A 11 4.45 5.73 -15.96
N PRO A 12 3.81 6.84 -15.55
CA PRO A 12 2.76 6.79 -14.54
C PRO A 12 1.56 5.99 -15.04
N VAL A 13 0.96 5.22 -14.15
CA VAL A 13 -0.26 4.46 -14.45
C VAL A 13 -1.24 4.63 -13.30
N SER A 14 -2.51 4.31 -13.58
CA SER A 14 -3.53 4.29 -12.53
C SER A 14 -3.37 3.01 -11.72
N HIS A 15 -3.38 3.14 -10.39
CA HIS A 15 -3.24 1.96 -9.53
C HIS A 15 -4.56 1.23 -9.33
N HIS A 16 -5.69 1.86 -9.53
CA HIS A 16 -7.04 1.29 -9.37
C HIS A 16 -7.29 0.75 -7.96
N LEU A 17 -6.61 1.31 -6.96
CA LEU A 17 -6.72 0.88 -5.58
C LEU A 17 -7.61 1.84 -4.80
N PRO A 18 -8.29 1.37 -3.74
CA PRO A 18 -9.08 2.26 -2.90
C PRO A 18 -8.18 3.26 -2.17
N GLY A 19 -8.78 4.36 -1.69
CA GLY A 19 -8.03 5.40 -0.99
C GLY A 19 -7.40 4.92 0.30
N ARG A 20 -7.92 3.85 0.91
CA ARG A 20 -7.34 3.23 2.09
C ARG A 20 -7.38 1.73 1.93
N ILE A 21 -6.26 1.08 2.18
CA ILE A 21 -6.11 -0.37 2.05
C ILE A 21 -6.00 -0.98 3.43
N THR A 22 -6.91 -1.89 3.78
CA THR A 22 -6.93 -2.51 5.10
C THR A 22 -6.41 -3.94 5.08
N THR A 23 -6.22 -4.53 3.91
CA THR A 23 -5.88 -5.94 3.78
C THR A 23 -4.39 -6.20 3.64
N LEU A 24 -3.58 -5.14 3.43
CA LEU A 24 -2.17 -5.31 3.11
C LEU A 24 -1.34 -5.69 4.34
N TYR A 25 -1.56 -5.03 5.45
CA TYR A 25 -0.75 -5.23 6.65
C TYR A 25 -1.66 -5.30 7.88
N PRO A 26 -2.50 -6.33 7.96
CA PRO A 26 -3.54 -6.38 9.01
C PRO A 26 -2.99 -6.58 10.41
N SER A 27 -1.75 -7.06 10.55
CA SER A 27 -1.17 -7.35 11.86
C SER A 27 -0.53 -6.13 12.52
N ALA A 28 -0.47 -4.99 11.84
CA ALA A 28 0.19 -3.80 12.39
C ALA A 28 -0.80 -2.65 12.57
N PRO A 29 -0.62 -1.82 13.61
CA PRO A 29 -1.51 -0.68 13.86
C PRO A 29 -1.10 0.51 13.01
N LEU A 30 -1.49 0.47 11.74
CA LEU A 30 -1.16 1.54 10.79
C LEU A 30 -2.25 1.65 9.73
N THR A 31 -2.23 2.77 9.02
CA THR A 31 -3.07 2.97 7.83
C THR A 31 -2.21 2.90 6.60
N VAL A 32 -2.80 2.44 5.50
CA VAL A 32 -2.13 2.30 4.20
C VAL A 32 -2.91 3.09 3.17
N THR A 33 -2.23 4.01 2.49
CA THR A 33 -2.83 4.86 1.47
C THR A 33 -1.99 4.81 0.21
N PRO A 34 -2.58 4.48 -0.95
CA PRO A 34 -1.80 4.48 -2.19
C PRO A 34 -1.44 5.90 -2.60
N LEU A 35 -0.21 6.08 -3.06
CA LEU A 35 0.30 7.38 -3.50
C LEU A 35 0.35 7.46 -5.01
N ALA A 36 0.96 6.48 -5.66
CA ALA A 36 1.20 6.52 -7.09
C ALA A 36 1.58 5.14 -7.59
N ALA A 37 1.56 4.98 -8.91
CA ALA A 37 2.02 3.75 -9.55
C ALA A 37 2.71 4.08 -10.87
N TRP A 38 3.67 3.24 -11.23
CA TRP A 38 4.42 3.37 -12.49
C TRP A 38 4.51 2.02 -13.18
N GLY A 39 4.29 2.03 -14.48
CA GLY A 39 4.48 0.85 -15.31
C GLY A 39 5.91 0.77 -15.81
N ALA A 40 6.48 -0.43 -15.82
CA ALA A 40 7.84 -0.66 -16.28
C ALA A 40 7.96 -2.11 -16.76
N GLY A 41 7.99 -2.32 -18.07
CA GLY A 41 8.29 -3.62 -18.64
C GLY A 41 7.34 -4.73 -18.21
N GLY A 42 6.05 -4.49 -18.23
CA GLY A 42 5.05 -5.49 -17.84
C GLY A 42 4.84 -5.62 -16.34
N ARG A 43 5.61 -4.91 -15.55
CA ARG A 43 5.44 -4.85 -14.11
C ARG A 43 4.99 -3.46 -13.70
N THR A 44 4.46 -3.38 -12.49
CA THR A 44 4.01 -2.10 -11.94
C THR A 44 4.66 -1.90 -10.58
N VAL A 45 5.18 -0.69 -10.36
CA VAL A 45 5.69 -0.27 -9.06
C VAL A 45 4.62 0.58 -8.41
N VAL A 46 4.24 0.24 -7.20
CA VAL A 46 3.22 0.98 -6.43
C VAL A 46 3.89 1.56 -5.20
N ALA A 47 3.69 2.86 -4.99
CA ALA A 47 4.14 3.54 -3.77
C ALA A 47 2.95 3.72 -2.85
N LEU A 48 3.12 3.32 -1.60
CA LEU A 48 2.08 3.40 -0.59
C LEU A 48 2.61 4.11 0.65
N LYS A 49 1.75 4.90 1.26
CA LYS A 49 2.09 5.60 2.50
C LYS A 49 1.54 4.78 3.67
N LEU A 50 2.40 4.46 4.63
CA LEU A 50 2.05 3.78 5.86
C LEU A 50 2.20 4.75 7.01
N THR A 51 1.16 4.90 7.81
CA THR A 51 1.15 5.85 8.94
C THR A 51 0.70 5.14 10.20
N SER A 52 1.50 5.28 11.27
CA SER A 52 1.19 4.66 12.55
C SER A 52 -0.08 5.25 13.16
N THR A 53 -0.85 4.40 13.82
CA THR A 53 -2.06 4.83 14.56
C THR A 53 -1.89 4.74 16.07
N VAL A 54 -0.70 4.40 16.55
CA VAL A 54 -0.47 4.21 17.99
C VAL A 54 0.68 5.09 18.46
N SER A 55 0.75 5.31 19.77
CA SER A 55 1.74 6.22 20.36
C SER A 55 3.00 5.49 20.82
N ARG A 56 3.43 4.50 20.04
CA ARG A 56 4.66 3.76 20.28
C ARG A 56 5.32 3.43 18.95
N LYS A 57 6.59 3.05 19.00
CA LYS A 57 7.32 2.63 17.82
C LYS A 57 6.74 1.32 17.28
N VAL A 58 6.60 1.25 15.97
CA VAL A 58 6.13 0.05 15.26
C VAL A 58 7.22 -0.43 14.32
N VAL A 59 7.66 -1.66 14.48
CA VAL A 59 8.65 -2.27 13.59
C VAL A 59 7.91 -2.98 12.46
N LEU A 60 8.38 -2.78 11.24
CA LEU A 60 7.74 -3.29 10.04
C LEU A 60 8.47 -4.54 9.53
N ASP A 61 7.71 -5.55 9.12
CA ASP A 61 8.25 -6.80 8.62
C ASP A 61 7.63 -7.07 7.24
N PRO A 62 8.42 -7.10 6.18
CA PRO A 62 7.87 -7.36 4.84
C PRO A 62 7.19 -8.73 4.74
N ARG A 63 7.55 -9.68 5.58
CA ARG A 63 6.93 -11.01 5.57
C ARG A 63 5.49 -10.99 6.06
N ALA A 64 5.08 -9.92 6.76
CA ALA A 64 3.72 -9.80 7.27
C ALA A 64 2.77 -9.20 6.23
N LEU A 65 3.28 -8.73 5.10
CA LEU A 65 2.45 -8.17 4.04
C LEU A 65 1.62 -9.27 3.39
N GLN A 66 0.36 -8.96 3.12
CA GLN A 66 -0.58 -9.89 2.51
C GLN A 66 -0.85 -9.47 1.07
N GLY A 67 -0.71 -10.41 0.14
CA GLY A 67 -0.91 -10.13 -1.27
C GLY A 67 0.08 -10.90 -2.11
N ASN A 68 0.04 -10.64 -3.42
CA ASN A 68 0.86 -11.36 -4.38
C ASN A 68 1.83 -10.39 -5.05
N PHE A 69 2.97 -10.16 -4.43
CA PHE A 69 3.93 -9.16 -4.87
C PHE A 69 5.25 -9.81 -5.29
N VAL A 70 5.89 -9.21 -6.30
CA VAL A 70 7.22 -9.64 -6.74
C VAL A 70 8.27 -9.22 -5.71
N THR A 71 8.22 -7.95 -5.28
CA THR A 71 9.10 -7.43 -4.24
C THR A 71 8.36 -6.44 -3.38
N ALA A 72 8.88 -6.22 -2.18
CA ALA A 72 8.37 -5.23 -1.24
C ALA A 72 9.54 -4.57 -0.53
N THR A 73 9.60 -3.24 -0.54
CA THR A 73 10.69 -2.48 0.04
C THR A 73 10.14 -1.32 0.84
N PHE A 74 10.42 -1.29 2.14
CA PHE A 74 10.11 -0.14 2.99
C PHE A 74 11.24 0.87 2.91
N GLN A 75 10.88 2.14 2.82
CA GLN A 75 11.89 3.21 2.93
C GLN A 75 12.56 3.15 4.30
N HIS A 76 11.77 2.94 5.35
CA HIS A 76 12.24 2.67 6.70
C HIS A 76 11.42 1.51 7.25
N ARG A 77 12.07 0.62 8.01
CA ARG A 77 11.39 -0.55 8.56
C ARG A 77 10.81 -0.30 9.94
N TRP A 78 10.50 0.94 10.24
CA TRP A 78 9.88 1.29 11.51
C TRP A 78 9.10 2.58 11.36
N LEU A 79 8.12 2.75 12.26
CA LEU A 79 7.35 3.98 12.38
C LEU A 79 7.48 4.48 13.79
N GLY A 80 7.66 5.79 13.96
CA GLY A 80 7.60 6.42 15.26
C GLY A 80 6.16 6.55 15.74
N PRO A 81 5.98 7.06 16.96
CA PRO A 81 4.64 7.25 17.51
C PRO A 81 3.79 8.15 16.63
N ALA A 82 2.50 7.86 16.59
CA ALA A 82 1.53 8.64 15.81
C ALA A 82 1.60 10.11 16.22
N GLY A 83 1.59 10.99 15.22
CA GLY A 83 1.68 12.42 15.42
C GLY A 83 3.10 12.97 15.42
N THR A 84 4.12 12.11 15.36
CA THR A 84 5.51 12.56 15.27
C THR A 84 5.96 12.60 13.80
N PRO A 85 7.06 13.31 13.48
CA PRO A 85 7.55 13.33 12.11
C PRO A 85 7.94 11.96 11.58
N GLU A 86 8.26 11.01 12.45
CA GLU A 86 8.68 9.67 12.05
C GLU A 86 7.52 8.68 11.96
N ASP A 87 6.28 9.12 12.05
CA ASP A 87 5.14 8.22 12.10
C ASP A 87 4.75 7.64 10.72
N THR A 88 5.45 8.01 9.68
CA THR A 88 5.10 7.65 8.30
C THR A 88 6.31 7.13 7.55
N THR A 89 6.09 6.11 6.72
CA THR A 89 7.11 5.64 5.78
C THR A 89 6.44 5.32 4.44
N THR A 90 7.25 5.12 3.43
CA THR A 90 6.77 4.70 2.11
C THR A 90 7.15 3.25 1.87
N LEU A 91 6.19 2.49 1.36
CA LEU A 91 6.40 1.11 0.93
C LEU A 91 6.31 1.07 -0.59
N TYR A 92 7.28 0.44 -1.22
CA TYR A 92 7.30 0.24 -2.66
C TYR A 92 7.05 -1.23 -2.93
N LEU A 93 6.00 -1.53 -3.70
CA LEU A 93 5.66 -2.89 -4.11
C LEU A 93 5.81 -3.01 -5.61
N VAL A 94 6.39 -4.12 -6.06
CA VAL A 94 6.42 -4.46 -7.47
C VAL A 94 5.43 -5.59 -7.70
N THR A 95 4.54 -5.40 -8.67
CA THR A 95 3.51 -6.37 -9.01
C THR A 95 3.61 -6.75 -10.48
N GLU A 96 3.11 -7.93 -10.83
CA GLU A 96 2.94 -8.32 -12.22
C GLU A 96 1.60 -7.79 -12.72
N GLY A 97 1.63 -7.03 -13.81
CA GLY A 97 0.38 -6.51 -14.39
C GLY A 97 -0.30 -5.48 -13.49
N ARG A 98 -1.63 -5.56 -13.42
CA ARG A 98 -2.43 -4.57 -12.68
C ARG A 98 -2.21 -4.71 -11.18
N PRO A 99 -1.90 -3.59 -10.51
CA PRO A 99 -1.63 -3.65 -9.07
C PRO A 99 -2.84 -4.03 -8.24
N ASP A 100 -4.05 -3.65 -8.65
CA ASP A 100 -5.25 -3.95 -7.87
C ASP A 100 -5.49 -5.46 -7.75
N ARG A 101 -4.96 -6.25 -8.68
CA ARG A 101 -5.12 -7.70 -8.63
C ARG A 101 -4.12 -8.39 -7.70
N ALA A 102 -3.08 -7.69 -7.30
CA ALA A 102 -2.09 -8.23 -6.38
C ALA A 102 -2.52 -8.10 -4.93
N PHE A 103 -3.45 -7.21 -4.64
CA PHE A 103 -3.92 -6.95 -3.28
C PHE A 103 -5.13 -7.83 -2.97
N ILE A 104 -5.27 -8.19 -1.70
CA ILE A 104 -6.47 -8.89 -1.24
C ILE A 104 -7.62 -7.89 -1.25
N ALA A 105 -8.79 -8.32 -1.73
CA ALA A 105 -9.96 -7.47 -1.83
C ALA A 105 -10.35 -6.94 -0.45
N GLU A 106 -10.82 -5.68 -0.44
CA GLU A 106 -11.30 -5.08 0.80
C GLU A 106 -12.56 -5.80 1.27
N PRO A 107 -12.72 -5.98 2.57
CA PRO A 107 -13.83 -6.77 3.05
C PRO A 107 -15.13 -5.98 3.11
N ALA A 108 -16.04 -6.55 3.67
CA ALA A 108 -17.49 -6.49 3.74
C ALA A 108 -18.14 -5.13 3.95
N ARG A 109 -17.43 -4.05 4.02
CA ARG A 109 -18.08 -2.76 4.18
C ARG A 109 -19.08 -2.50 3.06
N ARG A 110 -18.75 -2.92 1.83
CA ARG A 110 -19.71 -2.82 0.74
C ARG A 110 -20.88 -3.73 0.92
N ASN A 111 -20.63 -4.92 1.46
CA ASN A 111 -21.70 -5.88 1.70
C ASN A 111 -22.67 -5.37 2.75
N ALA A 112 -22.14 -4.76 3.79
CA ALA A 112 -22.99 -4.14 4.80
C ALA A 112 -23.88 -3.07 4.19
N THR A 113 -23.34 -2.29 3.28
CA THR A 113 -24.12 -1.28 2.59
C THR A 113 -25.19 -1.92 1.71
N ALA A 114 -24.86 -3.00 1.02
CA ALA A 114 -25.83 -3.69 0.19
C ALA A 114 -26.97 -4.25 1.02
N VAL A 115 -26.64 -4.86 2.15
CA VAL A 115 -27.66 -5.38 3.06
C VAL A 115 -28.56 -4.25 3.54
N HIS A 116 -27.98 -3.14 3.89
CA HIS A 116 -28.73 -1.99 4.35
C HIS A 116 -29.71 -1.52 3.29
N LYS A 117 -29.30 -1.52 2.04
CA LYS A 117 -30.15 -1.05 0.95
C LYS A 117 -31.32 -1.98 0.69
N THR A 118 -31.13 -3.25 0.96
CA THR A 118 -32.19 -4.22 0.75
C THR A 118 -33.14 -4.32 1.94
N GLY A 119 -32.67 -3.90 3.06
CA GLY A 119 -33.43 -3.96 4.32
C GLY A 119 -34.46 -2.92 4.43
#